data_ce8ce6b4a5e5f626ca10c7d4a8db317b
#
_entry.id   ce8ce6b4a5e5f626ca10c7d4a8db317b
#
_cell.length_a   1.000
_cell.length_b   1.000
_cell.length_c   1.000
_cell.angle_alpha   90.00
_cell.angle_beta   90.00
_cell.angle_gamma   90.00
#
_symmetry.space_group_name_H-M   'P 1'
#
loop_
_entity.id
_entity.type
_entity.pdbx_description
1 polymer ?
#
loop_
_entity_poly.entity_id
_entity_poly.type
_entity_poly.pdbx_seq_one_letter_code
_entity_poly.pdbx_strand_id
1 'polypeptide(L)'
;YVLNTCSVTDNADKEARKLIRQAKRSNPNSKIAVIGCYAQLNPIAISNIKGVDLVVGSEKKFNLLNELDKLSLGNGSNVIRSNIKETNTFVPSYSIGDRTRSYLKIQDGCDYVCSFCTIPLARGKSRSDSIKKTINLANQAIYEGAKELVVTGVNIGDFGKQTGENFFDLI
;
A
#
# COMPACT_ATOMS: atom_id res chain seq x y z
N TYR A 1 16.36 -4.77 0.85
CA TYR A 1 15.64 -3.65 0.22
C TYR A 1 14.17 -3.98 0.08
N VAL A 2 13.32 -3.04 0.46
CA VAL A 2 11.87 -3.11 0.24
C VAL A 2 11.47 -1.98 -0.71
N LEU A 3 10.89 -2.33 -1.85
CA LEU A 3 10.41 -1.36 -2.83
C LEU A 3 8.87 -1.36 -2.83
N ASN A 4 8.29 -0.26 -2.34
CA ASN A 4 6.84 -0.05 -2.42
C ASN A 4 6.51 0.62 -3.76
N THR A 5 5.85 -0.12 -4.64
CA THR A 5 5.68 0.23 -6.05
C THR A 5 4.29 0.74 -6.36
N CYS A 6 4.21 1.70 -7.28
CA CYS A 6 2.98 2.18 -7.89
C CYS A 6 2.88 1.63 -9.33
N SER A 7 1.67 1.50 -9.84
CA SER A 7 1.39 1.06 -11.23
C SER A 7 0.29 1.90 -11.88
N VAL A 8 0.27 3.20 -11.56
CA VAL A 8 -0.70 4.12 -12.18
C VAL A 8 -0.25 4.53 -13.59
N THR A 9 1.05 4.46 -13.87
CA THR A 9 1.63 4.81 -15.18
C THR A 9 2.72 3.82 -15.59
N ASP A 10 2.92 3.66 -16.91
CA ASP A 10 4.04 2.88 -17.44
C ASP A 10 5.41 3.38 -16.98
N ASN A 11 5.52 4.68 -16.72
CA ASN A 11 6.75 5.26 -16.20
C ASN A 11 7.04 4.78 -14.77
N ALA A 12 6.02 4.64 -13.91
CA ALA A 12 6.20 4.10 -12.57
C ALA A 12 6.70 2.64 -12.61
N ASP A 13 6.20 1.84 -13.53
CA ASP A 13 6.66 0.45 -13.74
C ASP A 13 8.11 0.40 -14.24
N LYS A 14 8.50 1.31 -15.15
CA LYS A 14 9.88 1.43 -15.62
C LYS A 14 10.84 1.85 -14.51
N GLU A 15 10.43 2.81 -13.71
CA GLU A 15 11.21 3.28 -12.56
C GLU A 15 11.39 2.18 -11.50
N ALA A 16 10.34 1.46 -11.16
CA ALA A 16 10.41 0.32 -10.27
C ALA A 16 11.45 -0.72 -10.74
N ARG A 17 11.42 -1.09 -12.03
CA ARG A 17 12.41 -1.99 -12.62
C ARG A 17 13.83 -1.44 -12.56
N LYS A 18 14.01 -0.12 -12.76
CA LYS A 18 15.32 0.54 -12.64
C LYS A 18 15.85 0.47 -11.21
N LEU A 19 15.01 0.80 -10.22
CA LEU A 19 15.37 0.77 -8.80
C LEU A 19 15.74 -0.65 -8.32
N ILE A 20 15.00 -1.68 -8.74
CA ILE A 20 15.32 -3.08 -8.45
C ILE A 20 16.74 -3.43 -8.94
N ARG A 21 17.05 -3.10 -10.19
CA ARG A 21 18.36 -3.37 -10.76
C ARG A 21 19.46 -2.56 -10.07
N GLN A 22 19.19 -1.31 -9.69
CA GLN A 22 20.14 -0.47 -8.96
C GLN A 22 20.42 -1.03 -7.57
N ALA A 23 19.40 -1.40 -6.81
CA ALA A 23 19.55 -2.01 -5.49
C ALA A 23 20.42 -3.29 -5.55
N LYS A 24 20.18 -4.15 -6.54
CA LYS A 24 20.97 -5.38 -6.71
C LYS A 24 22.43 -5.13 -7.15
N ARG A 25 22.67 -4.07 -7.94
CA ARG A 25 24.03 -3.65 -8.30
C ARG A 25 24.79 -3.11 -7.10
N SER A 26 24.12 -2.29 -6.26
CA SER A 26 24.74 -1.69 -5.07
C SER A 26 25.11 -2.74 -4.01
N ASN A 27 24.30 -3.79 -3.88
CA ASN A 27 24.59 -4.90 -2.99
C ASN A 27 24.08 -6.22 -3.60
N PRO A 28 24.95 -6.99 -4.27
CA PRO A 28 24.60 -8.26 -4.92
C PRO A 28 24.02 -9.31 -3.96
N ASN A 29 24.40 -9.27 -2.69
CA ASN A 29 23.94 -10.22 -1.66
C ASN A 29 22.65 -9.77 -0.97
N SER A 30 22.13 -8.58 -1.27
CA SER A 30 20.90 -8.09 -0.65
C SER A 30 19.68 -8.91 -1.05
N LYS A 31 18.72 -9.01 -0.15
CA LYS A 31 17.36 -9.48 -0.47
C LYS A 31 16.52 -8.29 -0.96
N ILE A 32 15.75 -8.52 -2.03
CA ILE A 32 14.85 -7.52 -2.62
C ILE A 32 13.42 -8.02 -2.55
N ALA A 33 12.60 -7.30 -1.77
CA ALA A 33 11.15 -7.48 -1.70
C ALA A 33 10.45 -6.34 -2.45
N VAL A 34 9.55 -6.69 -3.36
CA VAL A 34 8.73 -5.73 -4.11
C VAL A 34 7.29 -5.84 -3.62
N ILE A 35 6.73 -4.72 -3.16
CA ILE A 35 5.38 -4.63 -2.61
C ILE A 35 4.55 -3.55 -3.33
N GLY A 36 3.25 -3.52 -3.10
CA GLY A 36 2.38 -2.45 -3.58
C GLY A 36 1.57 -2.78 -4.83
N CYS A 37 1.12 -1.73 -5.54
CA CYS A 37 0.16 -1.88 -6.63
C CYS A 37 0.75 -2.63 -7.83
N TYR A 38 1.99 -2.36 -8.22
CA TYR A 38 2.64 -3.08 -9.31
C TYR A 38 2.83 -4.57 -8.96
N ALA A 39 3.24 -4.86 -7.73
CA ALA A 39 3.35 -6.23 -7.23
C ALA A 39 2.00 -6.98 -7.23
N GLN A 40 0.89 -6.28 -7.00
CA GLN A 40 -0.45 -6.87 -7.06
C GLN A 40 -0.90 -7.16 -8.49
N LEU A 41 -0.65 -6.23 -9.43
CA LEU A 41 -1.14 -6.31 -10.81
C LEU A 41 -0.29 -7.23 -11.68
N ASN A 42 1.03 -7.16 -11.57
CA ASN A 42 1.98 -7.86 -12.43
C ASN A 42 3.02 -8.70 -11.65
N PRO A 43 2.59 -9.56 -10.72
CA PRO A 43 3.51 -10.26 -9.81
C PRO A 43 4.50 -11.16 -10.54
N ILE A 44 4.03 -11.88 -11.58
CA ILE A 44 4.88 -12.78 -12.36
C ILE A 44 5.95 -12.03 -13.16
N ALA A 45 5.56 -10.89 -13.78
CA ALA A 45 6.52 -10.07 -14.50
C ALA A 45 7.63 -9.54 -13.60
N ILE A 46 7.28 -9.20 -12.34
CA ILE A 46 8.25 -8.72 -11.34
C ILE A 46 9.12 -9.87 -10.82
N SER A 47 8.54 -11.03 -10.52
CA SER A 47 9.31 -12.18 -10.02
C SER A 47 10.35 -12.68 -11.01
N ASN A 48 10.13 -12.46 -12.30
CA ASN A 48 11.07 -12.81 -13.38
C ASN A 48 12.23 -11.78 -13.51
N ILE A 49 12.18 -10.64 -12.78
CA ILE A 49 13.29 -9.69 -12.79
C ILE A 49 14.44 -10.27 -11.98
N LYS A 50 15.61 -10.43 -12.62
CA LYS A 50 16.81 -10.96 -11.94
C LYS A 50 17.13 -10.17 -10.68
N GLY A 51 17.16 -10.85 -9.55
CA GLY A 51 17.50 -10.27 -8.26
C GLY A 51 16.30 -9.93 -7.36
N VAL A 52 15.07 -10.13 -7.81
CA VAL A 52 13.89 -10.08 -6.95
C VAL A 52 13.79 -11.39 -6.19
N ASP A 53 13.73 -11.31 -4.88
CA ASP A 53 13.61 -12.47 -4.00
C ASP A 53 12.15 -12.69 -3.56
N LEU A 54 11.35 -11.60 -3.43
CA LEU A 54 9.99 -11.67 -2.92
C LEU A 54 9.08 -10.63 -3.60
N VAL A 55 7.86 -11.04 -3.97
CA VAL A 55 6.82 -10.16 -4.49
C VAL A 55 5.58 -10.29 -3.62
N VAL A 56 5.11 -9.19 -3.02
CA VAL A 56 3.97 -9.21 -2.10
C VAL A 56 2.89 -8.23 -2.54
N GLY A 57 1.69 -8.76 -2.78
CA GLY A 57 0.52 -7.98 -3.16
C GLY A 57 0.05 -6.99 -2.10
N SER A 58 -0.85 -6.11 -2.50
CA SER A 58 -1.27 -4.93 -1.73
C SER A 58 -1.83 -5.24 -0.35
N GLU A 59 -2.56 -6.34 -0.18
CA GLU A 59 -3.11 -6.73 1.13
C GLU A 59 -2.04 -7.34 2.04
N LYS A 60 -1.25 -8.27 1.51
CA LYS A 60 -0.26 -9.03 2.29
C LYS A 60 0.98 -8.23 2.67
N LYS A 61 1.18 -7.03 2.10
CA LYS A 61 2.33 -6.17 2.39
C LYS A 61 2.46 -5.78 3.87
N PHE A 62 1.35 -5.76 4.62
CA PHE A 62 1.35 -5.45 6.05
C PHE A 62 1.87 -6.60 6.92
N ASN A 63 2.04 -7.79 6.34
CA ASN A 63 2.62 -8.96 6.99
C ASN A 63 4.03 -9.31 6.42
N LEU A 64 4.69 -8.32 5.83
CA LEU A 64 5.94 -8.50 5.09
C LEU A 64 7.04 -9.19 5.89
N LEU A 65 7.19 -8.86 7.19
CA LEU A 65 8.24 -9.44 8.04
C LEU A 65 8.09 -10.96 8.12
N ASN A 66 6.90 -11.45 8.41
CA ASN A 66 6.64 -12.89 8.47
C ASN A 66 6.92 -13.61 7.14
N GLU A 67 6.67 -12.93 6.02
CA GLU A 67 6.93 -13.50 4.70
C GLU A 67 8.44 -13.51 4.36
N LEU A 68 9.18 -12.52 4.83
CA LEU A 68 10.64 -12.49 4.73
C LEU A 68 11.30 -13.59 5.58
N ASP A 69 10.77 -13.84 6.78
CA ASP A 69 11.27 -14.92 7.66
C ASP A 69 11.07 -16.30 7.02
N LYS A 70 9.89 -16.56 6.46
CA LYS A 70 9.61 -17.80 5.72
C LYS A 70 10.54 -17.98 4.53
N LEU A 71 10.80 -16.91 3.79
CA LEU A 71 11.72 -16.94 2.65
C LEU A 71 13.15 -17.27 3.09
N SER A 72 13.58 -16.73 4.23
CA SER A 72 14.93 -16.98 4.82
C SER A 72 15.10 -18.44 5.25
N LEU A 73 14.02 -19.10 5.65
CA LEU A 73 14.00 -20.52 6.02
C LEU A 73 13.92 -21.47 4.81
N GLY A 74 13.93 -20.94 3.59
CA GLY A 74 13.84 -21.74 2.35
C GLY A 74 12.44 -22.29 2.05
N ASN A 75 11.45 -21.98 2.87
CA ASN A 75 10.07 -22.46 2.77
C ASN A 75 9.12 -21.43 2.15
N GLY A 76 9.63 -20.28 1.70
CA GLY A 76 8.84 -19.18 1.19
C GLY A 76 8.52 -19.30 -0.30
N SER A 77 7.37 -18.79 -0.70
CA SER A 77 7.02 -18.55 -2.10
C SER A 77 7.54 -17.19 -2.53
N ASN A 78 8.13 -17.12 -3.72
CA ASN A 78 8.61 -15.85 -4.27
C ASN A 78 7.49 -14.87 -4.64
N VAL A 79 6.25 -15.35 -4.77
CA VAL A 79 5.07 -14.53 -5.08
C VAL A 79 3.95 -14.81 -4.09
N ILE A 80 3.57 -13.79 -3.34
CA ILE A 80 2.52 -13.86 -2.33
C ILE A 80 1.49 -12.79 -2.63
N ARG A 81 0.31 -13.22 -3.03
CA ARG A 81 -0.83 -12.32 -3.26
C ARG A 81 -2.13 -12.98 -2.80
N SER A 82 -3.08 -12.15 -2.42
CA SER A 82 -4.47 -12.52 -2.18
C SER A 82 -5.36 -12.09 -3.34
N ASN A 83 -6.57 -12.60 -3.36
CA ASN A 83 -7.62 -12.06 -4.21
C ASN A 83 -8.02 -10.68 -3.69
N ILE A 84 -7.59 -9.64 -4.38
CA ILE A 84 -7.80 -8.25 -3.94
C ILE A 84 -9.29 -7.89 -3.81
N LYS A 85 -10.17 -8.60 -4.51
CA LYS A 85 -11.63 -8.37 -4.43
C LYS A 85 -12.23 -8.78 -3.09
N GLU A 86 -11.53 -9.65 -2.35
CA GLU A 86 -11.95 -10.16 -1.04
C GLU A 86 -11.33 -9.37 0.12
N THR A 87 -10.47 -8.41 -0.18
CA THR A 87 -9.81 -7.58 0.82
C THR A 87 -10.79 -6.62 1.47
N ASN A 88 -11.05 -6.85 2.75
CA ASN A 88 -11.93 -6.00 3.57
C ASN A 88 -11.17 -5.25 4.68
N THR A 89 -9.89 -5.55 4.85
CA THR A 89 -9.09 -4.92 5.90
C THR A 89 -8.62 -3.54 5.47
N PHE A 90 -8.98 -2.53 6.26
CA PHE A 90 -8.40 -1.20 6.15
C PHE A 90 -7.23 -1.07 7.13
N VAL A 91 -6.10 -0.57 6.64
CA VAL A 91 -4.95 -0.25 7.47
C VAL A 91 -4.74 1.26 7.43
N PRO A 92 -5.12 1.96 8.49
CA PRO A 92 -4.93 3.40 8.59
C PRO A 92 -3.44 3.73 8.72
N SER A 93 -3.08 4.94 8.34
CA SER A 93 -1.71 5.45 8.51
C SER A 93 -1.69 6.96 8.49
N TYR A 94 -0.70 7.53 9.15
CA TYR A 94 -0.36 8.94 9.02
C TYR A 94 1.16 9.08 8.84
N SER A 95 1.58 10.18 8.25
CA SER A 95 2.99 10.49 8.11
C SER A 95 3.47 11.34 9.28
N ILE A 96 4.64 10.98 9.80
CA ILE A 96 5.38 11.78 10.77
C ILE A 96 6.68 12.22 10.10
N GLY A 97 7.15 13.41 10.35
CA GLY A 97 8.43 13.89 9.82
C GLY A 97 8.62 15.38 10.07
N ASP A 98 9.71 15.92 9.55
CA ASP A 98 10.13 17.32 9.72
C ASP A 98 9.22 18.36 9.03
N ARG A 99 8.14 17.89 8.39
CA ARG A 99 7.20 18.76 7.69
C ARG A 99 6.05 19.17 8.60
N THR A 100 5.57 20.38 8.42
CA THR A 100 4.40 20.93 9.14
C THR A 100 3.13 20.10 8.90
N ARG A 101 3.03 19.48 7.72
CA ARG A 101 1.86 18.70 7.29
C ARG A 101 2.05 17.22 7.51
N SER A 102 1.07 16.59 8.14
CA SER A 102 0.94 15.14 8.24
C SER A 102 -0.19 14.65 7.35
N TYR A 103 0.08 13.65 6.52
CA TYR A 103 -0.94 13.03 5.68
C TYR A 103 -1.63 11.92 6.47
N LEU A 104 -2.94 12.05 6.63
CA LEU A 104 -3.79 11.07 7.33
C LEU A 104 -4.60 10.27 6.30
N LYS A 105 -4.28 8.99 6.14
CA LYS A 105 -5.05 8.11 5.26
C LYS A 105 -6.30 7.62 5.97
N ILE A 106 -7.47 8.03 5.47
CA ILE A 106 -8.78 7.68 6.02
C ILE A 106 -9.56 6.67 5.17
N GLN A 107 -9.19 6.50 3.89
CA GLN A 107 -9.91 5.65 2.95
C GLN A 107 -8.92 4.99 1.98
N ASP A 108 -9.21 3.77 1.50
CA ASP A 108 -8.44 3.05 0.49
C ASP A 108 -9.37 2.23 -0.42
N GLY A 109 -8.90 1.89 -1.62
CA GLY A 109 -9.68 1.20 -2.62
C GLY A 109 -10.76 2.07 -3.27
N CYS A 110 -11.50 1.49 -4.23
CA CYS A 110 -12.55 2.20 -4.96
C CYS A 110 -13.54 1.20 -5.57
N ASP A 111 -14.83 1.51 -5.46
CA ASP A 111 -15.90 0.66 -6.01
C ASP A 111 -16.28 1.02 -7.46
N TYR A 112 -15.72 2.11 -7.99
CA TYR A 112 -16.00 2.57 -9.33
C TYR A 112 -15.12 1.85 -10.36
N VAL A 113 -15.74 1.41 -11.45
CA VAL A 113 -15.07 0.69 -12.54
C VAL A 113 -14.90 1.64 -13.74
N CYS A 114 -14.00 2.61 -13.58
CA CYS A 114 -13.63 3.50 -14.68
C CYS A 114 -12.75 2.76 -15.70
N SER A 115 -13.01 2.91 -16.99
CA SER A 115 -12.36 2.15 -18.07
C SER A 115 -10.83 2.28 -18.11
N PHE A 116 -10.29 3.38 -17.60
CA PHE A 116 -8.86 3.70 -17.57
C PHE A 116 -8.18 3.47 -16.22
N CYS A 117 -8.93 3.07 -15.18
CA CYS A 117 -8.43 3.06 -13.80
C CYS A 117 -8.08 1.66 -13.31
N THR A 118 -6.83 1.46 -12.91
CA THR A 118 -6.32 0.19 -12.38
C THR A 118 -6.48 0.07 -10.85
N ILE A 119 -6.92 1.11 -10.17
CA ILE A 119 -6.99 1.13 -8.70
C ILE A 119 -7.87 0.02 -8.11
N PRO A 120 -9.09 -0.24 -8.61
CA PRO A 120 -9.89 -1.36 -8.08
C PRO A 120 -9.22 -2.72 -8.21
N LEU A 121 -8.42 -2.91 -9.26
CA LEU A 121 -7.66 -4.15 -9.49
C LEU A 121 -6.43 -4.25 -8.59
N ALA A 122 -5.84 -3.11 -8.22
CA ALA A 122 -4.63 -3.05 -7.41
C ALA A 122 -4.91 -2.98 -5.90
N ARG A 123 -5.99 -2.29 -5.51
CA ARG A 123 -6.30 -2.00 -4.11
C ARG A 123 -7.63 -2.56 -3.62
N GLY A 124 -8.49 -3.06 -4.53
CA GLY A 124 -9.79 -3.63 -4.20
C GLY A 124 -10.86 -2.59 -3.91
N LYS A 125 -11.91 -3.02 -3.22
CA LYS A 125 -13.10 -2.22 -2.89
C LYS A 125 -12.77 -1.07 -1.96
N SER A 126 -13.63 -0.04 -1.98
CA SER A 126 -13.60 1.08 -1.04
C SER A 126 -13.74 0.58 0.40
N ARG A 127 -12.90 1.05 1.29
CA ARG A 127 -12.91 0.72 2.71
C ARG A 127 -12.29 1.83 3.55
N SER A 128 -12.80 1.95 4.77
CA SER A 128 -12.36 2.93 5.76
C SER A 128 -12.56 2.35 7.16
N ASP A 129 -12.03 3.01 8.16
CA ASP A 129 -12.42 2.80 9.55
C ASP A 129 -13.62 3.69 9.92
N SER A 130 -14.13 3.53 11.15
CA SER A 130 -15.14 4.41 11.72
C SER A 130 -14.58 5.81 12.02
N ILE A 131 -15.46 6.80 12.12
CA ILE A 131 -15.13 8.16 12.54
C ILE A 131 -14.35 8.13 13.85
N LYS A 132 -14.82 7.38 14.85
CA LYS A 132 -14.16 7.27 16.16
C LYS A 132 -12.69 6.85 16.05
N LYS A 133 -12.40 5.82 15.25
CA LYS A 133 -11.02 5.33 15.06
C LYS A 133 -10.17 6.33 14.29
N THR A 134 -10.77 6.99 13.29
CA THR A 134 -10.10 8.02 12.49
C THR A 134 -9.71 9.22 13.35
N ILE A 135 -10.61 9.70 14.21
CA ILE A 135 -10.33 10.81 15.15
C ILE A 135 -9.25 10.41 16.16
N ASN A 136 -9.29 9.19 16.70
CA ASN A 136 -8.23 8.73 17.60
C ASN A 136 -6.85 8.74 16.92
N LEU A 137 -6.77 8.33 15.67
CA LEU A 137 -5.53 8.35 14.89
C LEU A 137 -5.08 9.78 14.59
N ALA A 138 -6.01 10.70 14.30
CA ALA A 138 -5.74 12.11 14.10
C ALA A 138 -5.16 12.74 15.38
N ASN A 139 -5.77 12.46 16.54
CA ASN A 139 -5.28 12.94 17.84
C ASN A 139 -3.89 12.40 18.17
N GLN A 140 -3.60 11.14 17.82
CA GLN A 140 -2.26 10.58 17.97
C GLN A 140 -1.24 11.34 17.11
N ALA A 141 -1.56 11.61 15.84
CA ALA A 141 -0.68 12.39 14.96
C ALA A 141 -0.42 13.81 15.50
N ILE A 142 -1.45 14.46 16.06
CA ILE A 142 -1.33 15.78 16.71
C ILE A 142 -0.44 15.69 17.96
N TYR A 143 -0.63 14.68 18.80
CA TYR A 143 0.20 14.44 19.97
C TYR A 143 1.67 14.25 19.62
N GLU A 144 1.95 13.59 18.50
CA GLU A 144 3.29 13.38 17.96
C GLU A 144 3.86 14.61 17.21
N GLY A 145 3.13 15.72 17.21
CA GLY A 145 3.62 17.02 16.75
C GLY A 145 3.09 17.51 15.41
N ALA A 146 2.11 16.81 14.79
CA ALA A 146 1.47 17.31 13.57
C ALA A 146 0.76 18.64 13.84
N LYS A 147 1.00 19.63 12.98
CA LYS A 147 0.38 20.97 13.07
C LYS A 147 -0.76 21.13 12.06
N GLU A 148 -0.72 20.38 10.99
CA GLU A 148 -1.72 20.38 9.93
C GLU A 148 -1.94 18.93 9.49
N LEU A 149 -3.19 18.48 9.43
CA LEU A 149 -3.57 17.17 8.91
C LEU A 149 -4.16 17.31 7.52
N VAL A 150 -3.54 16.65 6.56
CA VAL A 150 -4.07 16.54 5.19
C VAL A 150 -4.77 15.18 5.07
N VAL A 151 -6.08 15.21 5.02
CA VAL A 151 -6.92 14.01 4.90
C VAL A 151 -6.76 13.43 3.48
N THR A 152 -6.42 12.14 3.38
CA THR A 152 -6.15 11.49 2.10
C THR A 152 -6.89 10.17 1.93
N GLY A 153 -7.17 9.83 0.69
CA GLY A 153 -7.76 8.55 0.27
C GLY A 153 -7.71 8.42 -1.24
N VAL A 154 -8.20 7.31 -1.74
CA VAL A 154 -8.40 7.09 -3.18
C VAL A 154 -9.64 7.82 -3.66
N ASN A 155 -10.73 7.68 -2.92
CA ASN A 155 -12.00 8.37 -3.11
C ASN A 155 -12.59 8.67 -1.73
N ILE A 156 -12.21 9.79 -1.14
CA ILE A 156 -12.61 10.16 0.23
C ILE A 156 -14.12 10.33 0.40
N GLY A 157 -14.86 10.64 -0.68
CA GLY A 157 -16.32 10.68 -0.67
C GLY A 157 -16.98 9.34 -0.34
N ASP A 158 -16.24 8.22 -0.46
CA ASP A 158 -16.71 6.89 -0.09
C ASP A 158 -16.35 6.51 1.37
N PHE A 159 -15.79 7.45 2.15
CA PHE A 159 -15.53 7.22 3.57
C PHE A 159 -16.82 6.82 4.31
N GLY A 160 -16.72 5.83 5.17
CA GLY A 160 -17.83 5.40 6.02
C GLY A 160 -18.87 4.50 5.35
N LYS A 161 -18.80 4.22 4.06
CA LYS A 161 -19.79 3.36 3.37
C LYS A 161 -20.02 2.00 4.05
N GLN A 162 -18.97 1.40 4.60
CA GLN A 162 -19.05 0.09 5.27
C GLN A 162 -19.52 0.20 6.72
N THR A 163 -19.38 1.36 7.35
CA THR A 163 -19.74 1.60 8.76
C THR A 163 -21.08 2.32 8.91
N GLY A 164 -21.70 2.74 7.81
CA GLY A 164 -22.91 3.56 7.82
C GLY A 164 -22.68 5.03 8.20
N GLU A 165 -21.43 5.46 8.18
CA GLU A 165 -20.98 6.82 8.44
C GLU A 165 -20.70 7.54 7.12
N ASN A 166 -20.37 8.81 7.15
CA ASN A 166 -20.01 9.57 5.96
C ASN A 166 -18.91 10.60 6.23
N PHE A 167 -18.34 11.15 5.17
CA PHE A 167 -17.22 12.07 5.26
C PHE A 167 -17.60 13.42 5.90
N PHE A 168 -18.85 13.89 5.71
CA PHE A 168 -19.31 15.14 6.33
C PHE A 168 -19.36 15.06 7.85
N ASP A 169 -19.74 13.91 8.40
CA ASP A 169 -19.79 13.72 9.85
C ASP A 169 -18.39 13.60 10.47
N LEU A 170 -17.36 13.33 9.65
CA LEU A 170 -15.97 13.27 10.09
C LEU A 170 -15.35 14.66 10.25
N ILE A 171 -15.77 15.65 9.43
CA ILE A 171 -15.18 17.00 9.39
C ILE A 171 -15.87 17.91 10.37
#